data_d8fa4badd690fa62d80239a9c8844685
#
_entry.id   d8fa4badd690fa62d80239a9c8844685
#
_cell.length_a   1.000
_cell.length_b   1.000
_cell.length_c   1.000
_cell.angle_alpha   90.00
_cell.angle_beta   90.00
_cell.angle_gamma   90.00
#
_symmetry.space_group_name_H-M   'P 1'
#
loop_
_entity.id
_entity.type
_entity.pdbx_description
1 polymer ?
#
loop_
_entity_poly.entity_id
_entity_poly.type
_entity_poly.pdbx_seq_one_letter_code
_entity_poly.pdbx_strand_id
1 'polypeptide(L)'
;MTITADHAGRRYPPTAPYEVSAAKIAEFARALGDDSPAYTGEQPIAPPTFVAVISSAAWESMFDDPELGLALRRIVHGDQRFTYRRPLRAGDRVQATLTIDKVRNRGAADIISSSVEVETVSGELICTAEATFFHSHEADA
;
A
#
# COMPACT_ATOMS: atom_id res chain seq x y z
N MET A 1 -4.01 8.75 22.17
CA MET A 1 -3.11 7.57 22.01
C MET A 1 -2.07 7.91 20.97
N THR A 2 -0.90 7.35 21.06
CA THR A 2 0.24 7.69 20.21
C THR A 2 0.91 6.41 19.76
N ILE A 3 1.29 6.35 18.48
CA ILE A 3 2.02 5.21 17.94
C ILE A 3 3.39 5.08 18.61
N THR A 4 3.76 3.86 19.01
CA THR A 4 5.04 3.55 19.62
C THR A 4 5.64 2.28 19.04
N ALA A 5 6.89 1.97 19.43
CA ALA A 5 7.56 0.74 19.02
C ALA A 5 6.78 -0.54 19.40
N ASP A 6 5.92 -0.48 20.41
CA ASP A 6 5.10 -1.62 20.84
C ASP A 6 4.05 -2.01 19.79
N HIS A 7 3.72 -1.11 18.86
CA HIS A 7 2.79 -1.39 17.76
C HIS A 7 3.45 -2.15 16.60
N ALA A 8 4.77 -2.30 16.61
CA ALA A 8 5.45 -3.12 15.60
C ALA A 8 4.95 -4.56 15.67
N GLY A 9 4.69 -5.15 14.50
CA GLY A 9 4.09 -6.47 14.38
C GLY A 9 2.56 -6.47 14.29
N ARG A 10 1.89 -5.34 14.50
CA ARG A 10 0.44 -5.26 14.34
C ARG A 10 0.06 -5.53 12.89
N ARG A 11 -0.83 -6.49 12.71
CA ARG A 11 -1.34 -6.89 11.40
C ARG A 11 -2.84 -6.64 11.35
N TYR A 12 -3.29 -6.01 10.28
CA TYR A 12 -4.70 -5.69 10.09
C TYR A 12 -5.40 -6.75 9.26
N PRO A 13 -6.73 -6.86 9.34
CA PRO A 13 -7.49 -7.74 8.45
C PRO A 13 -7.28 -7.34 6.98
N PRO A 14 -7.39 -8.30 6.05
CA PRO A 14 -7.24 -7.99 4.63
C PRO A 14 -8.36 -7.04 4.16
N THR A 15 -8.03 -6.26 3.12
CA THR A 15 -9.04 -5.44 2.43
C THR A 15 -10.08 -6.32 1.75
N ALA A 16 -11.20 -5.71 1.35
CA ALA A 16 -12.17 -6.37 0.48
C ALA A 16 -11.49 -6.78 -0.83
N PRO A 17 -11.95 -7.87 -1.46
CA PRO A 17 -11.39 -8.30 -2.75
C PRO A 17 -11.48 -7.20 -3.81
N TYR A 18 -10.39 -7.01 -4.54
CA TYR A 18 -10.28 -6.07 -5.64
C TYR A 18 -10.04 -6.84 -6.94
N GLU A 19 -10.85 -6.57 -7.95
CA GLU A 19 -10.65 -7.16 -9.27
C GLU A 19 -9.83 -6.24 -10.16
N VAL A 20 -8.71 -6.74 -10.66
CA VAL A 20 -7.87 -6.04 -11.63
C VAL A 20 -8.52 -6.17 -13.00
N SER A 21 -8.99 -5.04 -13.56
CA SER A 21 -9.67 -5.03 -14.85
C SER A 21 -8.75 -4.51 -15.97
N ALA A 22 -8.97 -5.01 -17.19
CA ALA A 22 -8.27 -4.51 -18.37
C ALA A 22 -8.53 -3.00 -18.57
N ALA A 23 -9.74 -2.55 -18.30
CA ALA A 23 -10.10 -1.13 -18.43
C ALA A 23 -9.29 -0.26 -17.46
N LYS A 24 -9.14 -0.70 -16.21
CA LYS A 24 -8.39 0.05 -15.20
C LYS A 24 -6.89 0.06 -15.50
N ILE A 25 -6.35 -1.06 -15.98
CA ILE A 25 -4.95 -1.13 -16.44
C ILE A 25 -4.70 -0.10 -17.54
N ALA A 26 -5.56 -0.07 -18.57
CA ALA A 26 -5.43 0.87 -19.68
C ALA A 26 -5.54 2.34 -19.22
N GLU A 27 -6.48 2.62 -18.33
CA GLU A 27 -6.66 3.95 -17.74
C GLU A 27 -5.42 4.40 -16.98
N PHE A 28 -4.87 3.53 -16.15
CA PHE A 28 -3.68 3.81 -15.35
C PHE A 28 -2.45 4.05 -16.25
N ALA A 29 -2.26 3.21 -17.27
CA ALA A 29 -1.18 3.35 -18.23
C ALA A 29 -1.25 4.69 -18.98
N ARG A 30 -2.47 5.10 -19.40
CA ARG A 30 -2.66 6.42 -20.02
C ARG A 30 -2.30 7.56 -19.08
N ALA A 31 -2.66 7.44 -17.80
CA ALA A 31 -2.32 8.45 -16.80
C ALA A 31 -0.81 8.60 -16.61
N LEU A 32 -0.05 7.51 -16.79
CA LEU A 32 1.40 7.52 -16.76
C LEU A 32 2.03 8.03 -18.06
N GLY A 33 1.25 8.15 -19.13
CA GLY A 33 1.78 8.44 -20.45
C GLY A 33 2.53 7.26 -21.08
N ASP A 34 2.25 6.03 -20.64
CA ASP A 34 2.93 4.82 -21.09
C ASP A 34 2.02 4.04 -22.07
N ASP A 35 2.47 3.93 -23.30
CA ASP A 35 1.72 3.28 -24.40
C ASP A 35 2.22 1.86 -24.71
N SER A 36 2.97 1.24 -23.80
CA SER A 36 3.47 -0.11 -23.99
C SER A 36 2.34 -1.09 -24.34
N PRO A 37 2.54 -1.95 -25.37
CA PRO A 37 1.54 -2.94 -25.76
C PRO A 37 1.29 -4.00 -24.67
N ALA A 38 2.17 -4.11 -23.67
CA ALA A 38 1.97 -5.01 -22.55
C ALA A 38 0.71 -4.66 -21.72
N TYR A 39 0.27 -3.41 -21.75
CA TYR A 39 -0.87 -2.92 -20.97
C TYR A 39 -2.19 -2.95 -21.74
N THR A 40 -2.14 -3.43 -22.96
CA THR A 40 -3.32 -3.56 -23.84
C THR A 40 -3.35 -4.97 -24.46
N GLY A 41 -4.41 -5.29 -25.19
CA GLY A 41 -4.54 -6.59 -25.83
C GLY A 41 -5.42 -7.55 -25.02
N GLU A 42 -5.31 -8.84 -25.31
CA GLU A 42 -6.21 -9.85 -24.76
C GLU A 42 -5.90 -10.20 -23.30
N GLN A 43 -4.63 -10.17 -22.92
CA GLN A 43 -4.19 -10.48 -21.55
C GLN A 43 -3.20 -9.42 -21.07
N PRO A 44 -3.69 -8.20 -20.79
CA PRO A 44 -2.79 -7.14 -20.35
C PRO A 44 -2.26 -7.40 -18.94
N ILE A 45 -1.02 -6.99 -18.73
CA ILE A 45 -0.44 -6.89 -17.39
C ILE A 45 -0.57 -5.45 -16.90
N ALA A 46 -0.56 -5.26 -15.58
CA ALA A 46 -0.60 -3.93 -15.00
C ALA A 46 0.80 -3.30 -14.98
N PRO A 47 0.91 -1.97 -15.16
CA PRO A 47 2.17 -1.27 -14.90
C PRO A 47 2.68 -1.56 -13.48
N PRO A 48 4.02 -1.56 -13.26
CA PRO A 48 4.57 -1.92 -11.95
C PRO A 48 4.05 -1.08 -10.77
N THR A 49 3.70 0.18 -11.00
CA THR A 49 3.18 1.05 -9.93
C THR A 49 1.67 0.93 -9.73
N PHE A 50 0.97 0.18 -10.57
CA PHE A 50 -0.48 -0.04 -10.43
C PHE A 50 -0.84 -0.61 -9.07
N VAL A 51 0.01 -1.46 -8.51
CA VAL A 51 -0.25 -2.11 -7.21
C VAL A 51 -0.47 -1.08 -6.09
N ALA A 52 0.01 0.16 -6.25
CA ALA A 52 -0.25 1.24 -5.28
C ALA A 52 -1.75 1.52 -5.10
N VAL A 53 -2.57 1.31 -6.14
CA VAL A 53 -4.04 1.43 -6.04
C VAL A 53 -4.59 0.46 -5.00
N ILE A 54 -4.02 -0.74 -4.95
CA ILE A 54 -4.47 -1.83 -4.07
C ILE A 54 -3.84 -1.69 -2.68
N SER A 55 -2.53 -1.47 -2.62
CA SER A 55 -1.80 -1.41 -1.35
C SER A 55 -2.18 -0.18 -0.52
N SER A 56 -2.46 0.96 -1.16
CA SER A 56 -2.86 2.17 -0.44
C SER A 56 -4.21 2.03 0.25
N ALA A 57 -5.10 1.20 -0.27
CA ALA A 57 -6.36 0.92 0.41
C ALA A 57 -6.17 0.23 1.77
N ALA A 58 -5.10 -0.56 1.91
CA ALA A 58 -4.78 -1.20 3.18
C ALA A 58 -4.25 -0.21 4.23
N TRP A 59 -3.71 0.93 3.81
CA TRP A 59 -3.22 1.96 4.75
C TRP A 59 -4.33 2.57 5.60
N GLU A 60 -5.57 2.58 5.10
CA GLU A 60 -6.72 3.14 5.82
C GLU A 60 -6.89 2.48 7.19
N SER A 61 -6.72 1.16 7.26
CA SER A 61 -6.82 0.43 8.53
C SER A 61 -5.85 0.95 9.60
N MET A 62 -4.64 1.32 9.19
CA MET A 62 -3.63 1.88 10.07
C MET A 62 -3.94 3.34 10.41
N PHE A 63 -4.28 4.15 9.41
CA PHE A 63 -4.54 5.58 9.62
C PHE A 63 -5.79 5.82 10.45
N ASP A 64 -6.78 4.94 10.35
CA ASP A 64 -8.04 5.03 11.10
C ASP A 64 -7.99 4.34 12.46
N ASP A 65 -6.88 3.68 12.79
CA ASP A 65 -6.73 2.99 14.08
C ASP A 65 -6.60 4.02 15.21
N PRO A 66 -7.60 4.11 16.11
CA PRO A 66 -7.60 5.13 17.16
C PRO A 66 -6.46 4.97 18.18
N GLU A 67 -5.91 3.76 18.30
CA GLU A 67 -4.80 3.54 19.23
C GLU A 67 -3.49 4.17 18.77
N LEU A 68 -3.36 4.46 17.46
CA LEU A 68 -2.12 4.99 16.90
C LEU A 68 -2.05 6.51 16.93
N GLY A 69 -3.19 7.20 17.02
CA GLY A 69 -3.23 8.65 17.07
C GLY A 69 -2.66 9.34 15.83
N LEU A 70 -2.76 8.69 14.65
CA LEU A 70 -2.22 9.26 13.42
C LEU A 70 -3.18 10.28 12.82
N ALA A 71 -2.63 11.39 12.33
CA ALA A 71 -3.37 12.42 11.63
C ALA A 71 -2.89 12.47 10.17
N LEU A 72 -3.76 12.12 9.24
CA LEU A 72 -3.41 12.01 7.81
C LEU A 72 -2.77 13.30 7.27
N ARG A 73 -3.25 14.47 7.71
CA ARG A 73 -2.71 15.77 7.31
C ARG A 73 -1.25 15.99 7.72
N ARG A 74 -0.71 15.14 8.61
CA ARG A 74 0.67 15.20 9.11
C ARG A 74 1.52 14.06 8.61
N ILE A 75 0.99 13.24 7.71
CA ILE A 75 1.70 12.11 7.13
C ILE A 75 2.39 12.54 5.85
N VAL A 76 3.66 12.20 5.74
CA VAL A 76 4.41 12.27 4.49
C VAL A 76 4.80 10.86 4.11
N HIS A 77 4.47 10.46 2.89
CA HIS A 77 4.88 9.18 2.31
C HIS A 77 6.30 9.38 1.77
N GLY A 78 7.28 8.83 2.48
CA GLY A 78 8.71 9.12 2.23
C GLY A 78 9.40 8.13 1.33
N ASP A 79 8.96 6.89 1.29
CA ASP A 79 9.62 5.83 0.53
C ASP A 79 8.62 4.73 0.16
N GLN A 80 8.84 4.11 -1.00
CA GLN A 80 8.00 3.02 -1.50
C GLN A 80 8.87 2.00 -2.23
N ARG A 81 8.66 0.72 -1.92
CA ARG A 81 9.31 -0.40 -2.59
C ARG A 81 8.29 -1.47 -2.94
N PHE A 82 8.37 -1.98 -4.16
CA PHE A 82 7.56 -3.10 -4.62
C PHE A 82 8.46 -4.29 -4.93
N THR A 83 8.14 -5.43 -4.35
CA THR A 83 8.82 -6.70 -4.65
C THR A 83 7.81 -7.65 -5.23
N TYR A 84 7.89 -7.88 -6.54
CA TYR A 84 6.95 -8.71 -7.29
C TYR A 84 7.40 -10.16 -7.37
N ARG A 85 6.44 -11.07 -7.26
CA ARG A 85 6.59 -12.49 -7.62
C ARG A 85 6.18 -12.73 -9.06
N ARG A 86 5.20 -11.99 -9.54
CA ARG A 86 4.75 -11.93 -10.93
C ARG A 86 4.01 -10.61 -11.16
N PRO A 87 3.82 -10.19 -12.42
CA PRO A 87 2.96 -9.03 -12.70
C PRO A 87 1.51 -9.29 -12.27
N LEU A 88 0.82 -8.21 -11.91
CA LEU A 88 -0.64 -8.21 -11.84
C LEU A 88 -1.19 -8.31 -13.27
N ARG A 89 -2.26 -9.07 -13.44
CA ARG A 89 -2.91 -9.27 -14.74
C ARG A 89 -4.39 -8.97 -14.64
N ALA A 90 -4.98 -8.58 -15.76
CA ALA A 90 -6.43 -8.48 -15.85
C ALA A 90 -7.08 -9.82 -15.45
N GLY A 91 -8.09 -9.73 -14.61
CA GLY A 91 -8.78 -10.91 -14.06
C GLY A 91 -8.27 -11.36 -12.69
N ASP A 92 -7.11 -10.87 -12.23
CA ASP A 92 -6.66 -11.14 -10.88
C ASP A 92 -7.65 -10.55 -9.87
N ARG A 93 -7.97 -11.34 -8.86
CA ARG A 93 -8.79 -10.91 -7.74
C ARG A 93 -7.95 -10.99 -6.48
N VAL A 94 -7.67 -9.84 -5.86
CA VAL A 94 -6.64 -9.71 -4.85
C VAL A 94 -7.14 -9.03 -3.58
N GLN A 95 -6.42 -9.28 -2.50
CA GLN A 95 -6.61 -8.62 -1.22
C GLN A 95 -5.27 -8.11 -0.72
N ALA A 96 -5.29 -7.08 0.09
CA ALA A 96 -4.10 -6.45 0.64
C ALA A 96 -4.14 -6.47 2.17
N THR A 97 -3.05 -6.90 2.79
CA THR A 97 -2.92 -7.01 4.24
C THR A 97 -1.72 -6.20 4.71
N LEU A 98 -1.98 -5.23 5.57
CA LEU A 98 -0.92 -4.37 6.13
C LEU A 98 -0.39 -4.91 7.44
N THR A 99 0.92 -4.85 7.59
CA THR A 99 1.63 -5.07 8.85
C THR A 99 2.48 -3.84 9.16
N ILE A 100 2.45 -3.38 10.41
CA ILE A 100 3.39 -2.38 10.89
C ILE A 100 4.69 -3.12 11.22
N ASP A 101 5.77 -2.83 10.48
CA ASP A 101 7.02 -3.56 10.63
C ASP A 101 7.91 -2.93 11.69
N LYS A 102 7.96 -1.59 11.74
CA LYS A 102 8.82 -0.88 12.66
C LYS A 102 8.28 0.52 12.93
N VAL A 103 8.43 0.96 14.17
CA VAL A 103 8.10 2.33 14.57
C VAL A 103 9.29 2.91 15.32
N ARG A 104 9.75 4.08 14.88
CA ARG A 104 10.79 4.85 15.57
C ARG A 104 10.26 6.24 15.88
N ASN A 105 10.32 6.60 17.15
CA ASN A 105 9.97 7.95 17.59
C ASN A 105 11.26 8.78 17.59
N ARG A 106 11.28 9.83 16.78
CA ARG A 106 12.46 10.70 16.63
C ARG A 106 12.07 12.16 16.78
N GLY A 107 12.24 12.68 18.00
CA GLY A 107 11.95 14.09 18.30
C GLY A 107 10.52 14.47 17.94
N ALA A 108 10.35 15.33 16.94
CA ALA A 108 9.06 15.84 16.51
C ALA A 108 8.35 14.95 15.46
N ALA A 109 8.89 13.77 15.18
CA ALA A 109 8.31 12.88 14.15
C ALA A 109 8.39 11.41 14.55
N ASP A 110 7.39 10.66 14.09
CA ASP A 110 7.40 9.20 14.12
C ASP A 110 7.74 8.70 12.72
N ILE A 111 8.60 7.69 12.66
CA ILE A 111 8.96 7.02 11.40
C ILE A 111 8.33 5.64 11.44
N ILE A 112 7.41 5.39 10.52
CA ILE A 112 6.62 4.15 10.48
C ILE A 112 6.99 3.39 9.22
N SER A 113 7.54 2.19 9.39
CA SER A 113 7.79 1.27 8.29
C SER A 113 6.67 0.25 8.26
N SER A 114 6.07 0.08 7.10
CA SER A 114 4.95 -0.86 6.90
C SER A 114 5.19 -1.71 5.67
N SER A 115 4.56 -2.89 5.66
CA SER A 115 4.50 -3.74 4.48
C SER A 115 3.07 -4.14 4.21
N VAL A 116 2.72 -4.21 2.93
CA VAL A 116 1.43 -4.70 2.47
C VAL A 116 1.67 -5.91 1.58
N GLU A 117 1.15 -7.05 1.99
CA GLU A 117 1.13 -8.24 1.14
C GLU A 117 -0.10 -8.20 0.25
N VAL A 118 0.12 -8.21 -1.06
CA VAL A 118 -0.94 -8.30 -2.06
C VAL A 118 -0.97 -9.71 -2.59
N GLU A 119 -2.06 -10.42 -2.31
CA GLU A 119 -2.22 -11.82 -2.69
C GLU A 119 -3.58 -12.05 -3.32
N THR A 120 -3.69 -13.09 -4.14
CA THR A 120 -4.98 -13.48 -4.69
C THR A 120 -5.89 -13.97 -3.57
N VAL A 121 -7.20 -13.94 -3.80
CA VAL A 121 -8.18 -14.48 -2.83
C VAL A 121 -7.97 -15.97 -2.56
N SER A 122 -7.25 -16.68 -3.43
CA SER A 122 -6.88 -18.08 -3.24
C SER A 122 -5.54 -18.27 -2.50
N GLY A 123 -4.83 -17.18 -2.16
CA GLY A 123 -3.63 -17.24 -1.32
C GLY A 123 -2.29 -17.15 -2.04
N GLU A 124 -2.28 -16.84 -3.34
CA GLU A 124 -1.02 -16.65 -4.08
C GLU A 124 -0.46 -15.26 -3.82
N LEU A 125 0.73 -15.15 -3.23
CA LEU A 125 1.41 -13.87 -3.05
C LEU A 125 1.90 -13.32 -4.40
N ILE A 126 1.46 -12.11 -4.75
CA ILE A 126 1.84 -11.45 -6.00
C ILE A 126 2.93 -10.40 -5.76
N CYS A 127 2.75 -9.57 -4.74
CA CYS A 127 3.63 -8.43 -4.48
C CYS A 127 3.67 -8.10 -3.00
N THR A 128 4.84 -7.70 -2.52
CA THR A 128 4.98 -7.05 -1.22
C THR A 128 5.31 -5.59 -1.45
N ALA A 129 4.47 -4.70 -0.94
CA ALA A 129 4.61 -3.26 -1.06
C ALA A 129 5.04 -2.67 0.28
N GLU A 130 6.27 -2.21 0.37
CA GLU A 130 6.83 -1.61 1.59
C GLU A 130 6.78 -0.10 1.47
N ALA A 131 6.29 0.56 2.52
CA ALA A 131 6.18 2.01 2.56
C ALA A 131 6.69 2.54 3.90
N THR A 132 7.38 3.68 3.84
CA THR A 132 7.81 4.41 5.02
C THR A 132 7.05 5.72 5.10
N PHE A 133 6.45 5.98 6.27
CA PHE A 133 5.70 7.19 6.54
C PHE A 133 6.38 7.99 7.63
N PHE A 134 6.35 9.32 7.46
CA PHE A 134 6.77 10.26 8.49
C PHE A 134 5.53 10.96 9.01
N HIS A 135 5.27 10.82 10.31
CA HIS A 135 4.16 11.48 10.99
C HIS A 135 4.71 12.56 11.91
N SER A 136 4.45 13.82 11.58
CA SER A 136 4.90 14.92 12.43
C SER A 136 3.96 15.14 13.59
N HIS A 137 4.54 15.41 14.76
CA HIS A 137 3.78 15.80 15.94
C HIS A 137 3.24 17.22 15.77
N GLU A 138 2.21 17.56 16.54
CA GLU A 138 1.74 18.94 16.58
C GLU A 138 2.89 19.82 17.05
N ALA A 139 3.15 20.89 16.28
CA ALA A 139 3.93 21.98 16.82
C ALA A 139 3.13 22.55 17.98
N ASP A 140 3.73 22.61 19.17
CA ASP A 140 3.14 23.32 20.28
C ASP A 140 2.87 24.74 19.83
N ALA A 141 1.60 25.13 19.92
CA ALA A 141 1.17 26.47 19.52
C ALA A 141 1.77 27.54 20.44
#